data_e826ca5ab740fd12c34c6b1263a98d75
#
_entry.id   e826ca5ab740fd12c34c6b1263a98d75
#
_cell.length_a   1.000
_cell.length_b   1.000
_cell.length_c   1.000
_cell.angle_alpha   90.00
_cell.angle_beta   90.00
_cell.angle_gamma   90.00
#
_symmetry.space_group_name_H-M   'P 1'
#
loop_
_entity.id
_entity.type
_entity.pdbx_description
1 polymer ?
#
loop_
_entity_poly.entity_id
_entity_poly.type
_entity_poly.pdbx_seq_one_letter_code
_entity_poly.pdbx_strand_id
1 'polypeptide(L)'
;MKTRANRLVSMLLAGALCLSLLAACAPKKKELTRYSTIFYDVFDTVTQVIAYCESEEVFKTQMDALHADLVTYNQLYDIYNDYPGVTNVKTINDNAGKAPVEVDDRILSMLELADQMYATTNGKLNIAMGSVLNIWHNYREAAEATETDADNKLPSMDLSLIHI
;
A
#
# COMPACT_ATOMS: atom_id res chain seq x y z
N MET A 1 -61.04 -24.52 -37.38
CA MET A 1 -60.51 -23.31 -36.67
C MET A 1 -59.92 -23.60 -35.26
N LYS A 2 -60.49 -24.50 -34.46
CA LYS A 2 -60.04 -24.85 -33.09
C LYS A 2 -58.56 -25.36 -33.03
N THR A 3 -58.08 -26.11 -34.00
CA THR A 3 -56.71 -26.70 -34.00
C THR A 3 -55.58 -25.67 -34.22
N ARG A 4 -55.80 -24.60 -34.95
CA ARG A 4 -54.80 -23.52 -35.14
C ARG A 4 -54.68 -22.65 -33.89
N ALA A 5 -55.77 -22.31 -33.23
CA ALA A 5 -55.78 -21.57 -31.99
C ALA A 5 -55.02 -22.32 -30.86
N ASN A 6 -55.23 -23.62 -30.71
CA ASN A 6 -54.56 -24.47 -29.73
C ASN A 6 -53.03 -24.54 -29.99
N ARG A 7 -52.58 -24.56 -31.25
CA ARG A 7 -51.13 -24.55 -31.58
C ARG A 7 -50.49 -23.22 -31.26
N LEU A 8 -51.18 -22.12 -31.49
CA LEU A 8 -50.70 -20.77 -31.13
C LEU A 8 -50.56 -20.60 -29.60
N VAL A 9 -51.54 -21.09 -28.85
CA VAL A 9 -51.50 -21.07 -27.38
C VAL A 9 -50.35 -21.91 -26.84
N SER A 10 -50.14 -23.13 -27.41
CA SER A 10 -49.00 -23.99 -27.01
C SER A 10 -47.65 -23.35 -27.31
N MET A 11 -47.49 -22.68 -28.46
CA MET A 11 -46.24 -21.98 -28.78
C MET A 11 -45.99 -20.78 -27.85
N LEU A 12 -47.02 -20.02 -27.48
CA LEU A 12 -46.90 -18.92 -26.53
C LEU A 12 -46.51 -19.43 -25.13
N LEU A 13 -47.15 -20.53 -24.68
CA LEU A 13 -46.81 -21.15 -23.40
C LEU A 13 -45.35 -21.71 -23.39
N ALA A 14 -44.93 -22.34 -24.45
CA ALA A 14 -43.54 -22.83 -24.57
C ALA A 14 -42.53 -21.66 -24.60
N GLY A 15 -42.84 -20.60 -25.32
CA GLY A 15 -42.02 -19.38 -25.34
C GLY A 15 -41.92 -18.72 -23.98
N ALA A 16 -43.03 -18.61 -23.26
CA ALA A 16 -43.06 -18.06 -21.89
C ALA A 16 -42.24 -18.94 -20.91
N LEU A 17 -42.32 -20.24 -21.05
CA LEU A 17 -41.53 -21.19 -20.24
C LEU A 17 -40.03 -21.08 -20.52
N CYS A 18 -39.62 -20.96 -21.78
CA CYS A 18 -38.23 -20.74 -22.16
C CYS A 18 -37.71 -19.42 -21.66
N LEU A 19 -38.50 -18.35 -21.73
CA LEU A 19 -38.12 -17.02 -21.18
C LEU A 19 -37.95 -17.05 -19.66
N SER A 20 -38.78 -17.75 -18.94
CA SER A 20 -38.66 -17.91 -17.48
C SER A 20 -37.44 -18.71 -17.06
N LEU A 21 -37.06 -19.73 -17.84
CA LEU A 21 -35.84 -20.51 -17.60
C LEU A 21 -34.56 -19.70 -17.87
N LEU A 22 -34.58 -18.84 -18.89
CA LEU A 22 -33.44 -17.93 -19.17
C LEU A 22 -33.27 -16.86 -18.08
N ALA A 23 -34.35 -16.36 -17.50
CA ALA A 23 -34.31 -15.42 -16.40
C ALA A 23 -33.78 -16.04 -15.08
N ALA A 24 -34.00 -17.35 -14.89
CA ALA A 24 -33.51 -18.09 -13.72
C ALA A 24 -31.97 -18.31 -13.75
N CYS A 25 -31.35 -18.21 -14.93
CA CYS A 25 -29.89 -18.34 -15.10
C CYS A 25 -29.14 -17.02 -15.01
N ALA A 26 -29.79 -15.90 -14.70
CA ALA A 26 -29.10 -14.66 -14.46
C ALA A 26 -28.16 -14.82 -13.24
N PRO A 27 -26.84 -14.50 -13.35
CA PRO A 27 -25.93 -14.59 -12.22
C PRO A 27 -26.46 -13.72 -11.08
N LYS A 28 -26.76 -14.34 -9.93
CA LYS A 28 -27.08 -13.57 -8.73
C LYS A 28 -25.93 -12.66 -8.44
N LYS A 29 -26.17 -11.35 -8.36
CA LYS A 29 -25.19 -10.38 -7.89
C LYS A 29 -24.77 -10.82 -6.49
N LYS A 30 -23.51 -11.23 -6.31
CA LYS A 30 -23.02 -11.60 -4.99
C LYS A 30 -23.06 -10.38 -4.10
N GLU A 31 -23.67 -10.50 -2.93
CA GLU A 31 -23.63 -9.45 -1.92
C GLU A 31 -22.25 -9.42 -1.31
N LEU A 32 -21.61 -8.26 -1.33
CA LEU A 32 -20.32 -8.03 -0.72
C LEU A 32 -20.52 -7.54 0.72
N THR A 33 -19.82 -8.18 1.65
CA THR A 33 -19.80 -7.79 3.06
C THR A 33 -18.55 -6.98 3.35
N ARG A 34 -18.67 -5.95 4.18
CA ARG A 34 -17.57 -5.11 4.62
C ARG A 34 -16.78 -5.80 5.71
N TYR A 35 -15.48 -5.99 5.47
CA TYR A 35 -14.51 -6.51 6.42
C TYR A 35 -13.43 -5.46 6.67
N SER A 36 -12.73 -5.57 7.82
CA SER A 36 -11.58 -4.72 8.13
C SER A 36 -10.54 -5.46 8.96
N THR A 37 -9.27 -5.11 8.77
CA THR A 37 -8.15 -5.57 9.58
C THR A 37 -7.18 -4.42 9.84
N ILE A 38 -6.28 -4.62 10.80
CA ILE A 38 -5.25 -3.65 11.19
C ILE A 38 -3.92 -4.38 11.28
N PHE A 39 -2.87 -3.79 10.70
CA PHE A 39 -1.48 -4.19 10.85
C PHE A 39 -0.73 -3.14 11.68
N TYR A 40 0.10 -3.59 12.62
CA TYR A 40 0.89 -2.75 13.52
C TYR A 40 2.40 -2.93 13.34
N ASP A 41 2.81 -3.84 12.48
CA ASP A 41 4.17 -4.35 12.33
C ASP A 41 4.84 -3.88 11.02
N VAL A 42 4.25 -2.91 10.32
CA VAL A 42 4.80 -2.35 9.09
C VAL A 42 4.80 -0.82 9.13
N PHE A 43 5.88 -0.21 8.63
CA PHE A 43 6.08 1.25 8.46
C PHE A 43 6.00 2.07 9.75
N ASP A 44 6.28 1.46 10.91
CA ASP A 44 6.21 2.12 12.24
C ASP A 44 4.91 2.90 12.47
N THR A 45 3.79 2.38 11.94
CA THR A 45 2.49 3.02 11.99
C THR A 45 1.34 2.01 12.06
N VAL A 46 0.14 2.51 12.18
CA VAL A 46 -1.09 1.70 12.15
C VAL A 46 -1.64 1.70 10.73
N THR A 47 -1.63 0.53 10.08
CA THR A 47 -2.20 0.35 8.75
C THR A 47 -3.56 -0.34 8.86
N GLN A 48 -4.64 0.39 8.60
CA GLN A 48 -5.99 -0.17 8.54
C GLN A 48 -6.42 -0.44 7.11
N VAL A 49 -6.92 -1.65 6.86
CA VAL A 49 -7.45 -2.07 5.56
C VAL A 49 -8.95 -2.36 5.69
N ILE A 50 -9.73 -1.82 4.78
CA ILE A 50 -11.16 -2.06 4.66
C ILE A 50 -11.43 -2.56 3.25
N ALA A 51 -12.11 -3.71 3.14
CA ALA A 51 -12.51 -4.26 1.85
C ALA A 51 -13.92 -4.85 1.88
N TYR A 52 -14.54 -4.92 0.71
CA TYR A 52 -15.84 -5.55 0.51
C TYR A 52 -15.61 -6.86 -0.23
N CYS A 53 -15.83 -7.99 0.44
CA CYS A 53 -15.56 -9.33 -0.07
C CYS A 53 -16.81 -10.22 0.01
N GLU A 54 -16.79 -11.31 -0.78
CA GLU A 54 -17.87 -12.29 -0.82
C GLU A 54 -17.96 -13.14 0.45
N SER A 55 -16.81 -13.32 1.14
CA SER A 55 -16.72 -14.07 2.40
C SER A 55 -15.52 -13.60 3.23
N GLU A 56 -15.53 -13.93 4.51
CA GLU A 56 -14.42 -13.70 5.44
C GLU A 56 -13.16 -14.47 5.03
N GLU A 57 -13.29 -15.68 4.49
CA GLU A 57 -12.17 -16.50 4.01
C GLU A 57 -11.46 -15.81 2.83
N VAL A 58 -12.23 -15.28 1.86
CA VAL A 58 -11.67 -14.52 0.73
C VAL A 58 -10.96 -13.28 1.24
N PHE A 59 -11.58 -12.55 2.18
CA PHE A 59 -10.97 -11.37 2.80
C PHE A 59 -9.64 -11.73 3.47
N LYS A 60 -9.62 -12.76 4.31
CA LYS A 60 -8.42 -13.21 5.01
C LYS A 60 -7.28 -13.57 4.06
N THR A 61 -7.58 -14.38 3.03
CA THR A 61 -6.58 -14.77 2.02
C THR A 61 -5.97 -13.56 1.32
N GLN A 62 -6.79 -12.56 0.98
CA GLN A 62 -6.31 -11.32 0.36
C GLN A 62 -5.49 -10.48 1.34
N MET A 63 -5.87 -10.44 2.62
CA MET A 63 -5.13 -9.68 3.64
C MET A 63 -3.79 -10.33 3.98
N ASP A 64 -3.72 -11.66 4.03
CA ASP A 64 -2.46 -12.39 4.22
C ASP A 64 -1.47 -12.10 3.07
N ALA A 65 -1.95 -12.10 1.82
CA ALA A 65 -1.13 -11.72 0.66
C ALA A 65 -0.70 -10.25 0.70
N LEU A 66 -1.63 -9.33 0.99
CA LEU A 66 -1.34 -7.91 1.11
C LEU A 66 -0.31 -7.64 2.22
N HIS A 67 -0.46 -8.29 3.39
CA HIS A 67 0.48 -8.14 4.49
C HIS A 67 1.89 -8.60 4.09
N ALA A 68 2.02 -9.72 3.39
CA ALA A 68 3.32 -10.19 2.89
C ALA A 68 3.99 -9.17 1.94
N ASP A 69 3.20 -8.53 1.07
CA ASP A 69 3.71 -7.46 0.21
C ASP A 69 4.12 -6.22 1.02
N LEU A 70 3.30 -5.80 1.99
CA LEU A 70 3.62 -4.66 2.86
C LEU A 70 4.90 -4.90 3.66
N VAL A 71 5.10 -6.10 4.21
CA VAL A 71 6.36 -6.49 4.89
C VAL A 71 7.55 -6.36 3.93
N THR A 72 7.39 -6.81 2.69
CA THR A 72 8.45 -6.69 1.68
C THR A 72 8.79 -5.22 1.39
N TYR A 73 7.80 -4.37 1.18
CA TYR A 73 8.02 -2.93 0.97
C TYR A 73 8.61 -2.25 2.20
N ASN A 74 8.17 -2.62 3.41
CA ASN A 74 8.73 -2.12 4.65
C ASN A 74 10.24 -2.40 4.73
N GLN A 75 10.66 -3.63 4.43
CA GLN A 75 12.07 -4.00 4.43
C GLN A 75 12.89 -3.28 3.34
N LEU A 76 12.34 -3.17 2.13
CA LEU A 76 13.02 -2.52 1.00
C LEU A 76 13.22 -1.02 1.21
N TYR A 77 12.25 -0.34 1.82
CA TYR A 77 12.26 1.12 1.98
C TYR A 77 12.82 1.58 3.33
N ASP A 78 13.18 0.63 4.22
CA ASP A 78 13.77 0.95 5.51
C ASP A 78 15.14 1.62 5.33
N ILE A 79 15.32 2.74 6.06
CA ILE A 79 16.57 3.51 6.10
C ILE A 79 17.38 3.27 7.38
N TYR A 80 16.84 2.50 8.34
CA TYR A 80 17.41 2.31 9.67
C TYR A 80 17.94 0.91 9.92
N ASN A 81 17.24 -0.13 9.44
CA ASN A 81 17.53 -1.52 9.79
C ASN A 81 18.06 -2.32 8.61
N ASP A 82 18.90 -3.32 8.93
CA ASP A 82 19.37 -4.33 7.99
C ASP A 82 18.50 -5.58 8.08
N TYR A 83 18.21 -6.20 6.94
CA TYR A 83 17.46 -7.45 6.84
C TYR A 83 18.28 -8.50 6.09
N PRO A 84 18.39 -9.74 6.62
CA PRO A 84 19.17 -10.79 5.97
C PRO A 84 18.73 -11.03 4.52
N GLY A 85 19.64 -10.87 3.57
CA GLY A 85 19.37 -11.09 2.15
C GLY A 85 18.59 -9.99 1.44
N VAL A 86 18.34 -8.87 2.10
CA VAL A 86 17.64 -7.71 1.50
C VAL A 86 18.60 -6.55 1.31
N THR A 87 18.73 -6.08 0.08
CA THR A 87 19.37 -4.80 -0.24
C THR A 87 18.31 -3.72 -0.22
N ASN A 88 18.37 -2.80 0.73
CA ASN A 88 17.36 -1.77 0.97
C ASN A 88 17.90 -0.35 0.85
N VAL A 89 17.08 0.65 1.15
CA VAL A 89 17.49 2.06 1.08
C VAL A 89 18.60 2.37 2.07
N LYS A 90 18.63 1.72 3.25
CA LYS A 90 19.76 1.84 4.18
C LYS A 90 21.07 1.39 3.52
N THR A 91 21.07 0.25 2.83
CA THR A 91 22.23 -0.24 2.11
C THR A 91 22.75 0.76 1.07
N ILE A 92 21.83 1.44 0.36
CA ILE A 92 22.20 2.52 -0.58
C ILE A 92 22.88 3.67 0.16
N ASN A 93 22.28 4.13 1.26
CA ASN A 93 22.80 5.24 2.06
C ASN A 93 24.19 4.92 2.63
N ASP A 94 24.40 3.72 3.16
CA ASP A 94 25.66 3.28 3.72
C ASP A 94 26.79 3.15 2.68
N ASN A 95 26.43 2.94 1.41
CA ASN A 95 27.36 2.83 0.29
C ASN A 95 27.47 4.12 -0.55
N ALA A 96 26.78 5.17 -0.17
CA ALA A 96 26.82 6.44 -0.90
C ALA A 96 28.25 6.97 -1.05
N GLY A 97 28.66 7.27 -2.28
CA GLY A 97 30.00 7.74 -2.62
C GLY A 97 31.11 6.66 -2.59
N LYS A 98 30.78 5.39 -2.32
CA LYS A 98 31.75 4.27 -2.29
C LYS A 98 31.67 3.40 -3.54
N ALA A 99 30.50 2.84 -3.82
CA ALA A 99 30.27 1.94 -4.96
C ALA A 99 28.79 1.91 -5.35
N PRO A 100 28.48 1.56 -6.61
CA PRO A 100 27.11 1.22 -7.02
C PRO A 100 26.55 0.06 -6.23
N VAL A 101 25.25 0.08 -5.93
CA VAL A 101 24.53 -0.96 -5.21
C VAL A 101 23.44 -1.52 -6.13
N GLU A 102 23.41 -2.84 -6.29
CA GLU A 102 22.32 -3.52 -6.98
C GLU A 102 21.10 -3.59 -6.07
N VAL A 103 19.95 -3.17 -6.57
CA VAL A 103 18.71 -3.05 -5.77
C VAL A 103 17.51 -3.65 -6.51
N ASP A 104 16.45 -3.93 -5.76
CA ASP A 104 15.16 -4.37 -6.30
C ASP A 104 14.52 -3.29 -7.18
N ASP A 105 13.83 -3.68 -8.27
CA ASP A 105 13.15 -2.79 -9.20
C ASP A 105 12.13 -1.86 -8.53
N ARG A 106 11.56 -2.25 -7.41
CA ARG A 106 10.64 -1.43 -6.61
C ARG A 106 11.34 -0.22 -6.02
N ILE A 107 12.61 -0.36 -5.60
CA ILE A 107 13.43 0.76 -5.13
C ILE A 107 13.75 1.69 -6.31
N LEU A 108 14.13 1.14 -7.47
CA LEU A 108 14.39 1.96 -8.67
C LEU A 108 13.14 2.77 -9.06
N SER A 109 11.98 2.13 -9.11
CA SER A 109 10.71 2.79 -9.43
C SER A 109 10.37 3.91 -8.44
N MET A 110 10.63 3.70 -7.14
CA MET A 110 10.46 4.74 -6.12
C MET A 110 11.40 5.92 -6.34
N LEU A 111 12.68 5.67 -6.64
CA LEU A 111 13.68 6.71 -6.87
C LEU A 111 13.36 7.51 -8.15
N GLU A 112 12.96 6.84 -9.23
CA GLU A 112 12.52 7.50 -10.48
C GLU A 112 11.30 8.39 -10.25
N LEU A 113 10.31 7.90 -9.50
CA LEU A 113 9.14 8.71 -9.13
C LEU A 113 9.55 9.92 -8.30
N ALA A 114 10.47 9.75 -7.35
CA ALA A 114 10.95 10.83 -6.50
C ALA A 114 11.67 11.93 -7.31
N ASP A 115 12.47 11.55 -8.31
CA ASP A 115 13.11 12.50 -9.22
C ASP A 115 12.08 13.29 -10.05
N GLN A 116 11.08 12.61 -10.59
CA GLN A 116 9.97 13.26 -11.30
C GLN A 116 9.20 14.23 -10.39
N MET A 117 8.96 13.84 -9.14
CA MET A 117 8.27 14.68 -8.17
C MET A 117 9.13 15.88 -7.75
N TYR A 118 10.45 15.72 -7.60
CA TYR A 118 11.35 16.84 -7.38
C TYR A 118 11.22 17.88 -8.49
N ALA A 119 11.30 17.47 -9.75
CA ALA A 119 11.15 18.37 -10.89
C ALA A 119 9.75 19.03 -10.92
N THR A 120 8.69 18.25 -10.76
CA THR A 120 7.29 18.73 -10.85
C THR A 120 6.94 19.72 -9.72
N THR A 121 7.53 19.55 -8.55
CA THR A 121 7.26 20.41 -7.37
C THR A 121 8.24 21.56 -7.22
N ASN A 122 9.11 21.80 -8.19
CA ASN A 122 10.19 22.78 -8.12
C ASN A 122 11.07 22.58 -6.87
N GLY A 123 11.48 21.34 -6.60
CA GLY A 123 12.35 20.97 -5.49
C GLY A 123 11.68 20.89 -4.11
N LYS A 124 10.36 21.09 -4.01
CA LYS A 124 9.66 21.04 -2.71
C LYS A 124 9.58 19.64 -2.15
N LEU A 125 9.54 18.61 -3.00
CA LEU A 125 9.70 17.22 -2.63
C LEU A 125 11.13 16.81 -2.95
N ASN A 126 11.95 16.56 -1.93
CA ASN A 126 13.35 16.20 -2.09
C ASN A 126 13.69 15.04 -1.14
N ILE A 127 13.92 13.85 -1.71
CA ILE A 127 14.30 12.66 -0.92
C ILE A 127 15.79 12.66 -0.53
N ALA A 128 16.60 13.53 -1.11
CA ALA A 128 18.03 13.65 -0.77
C ALA A 128 18.28 14.48 0.51
N MET A 129 17.25 14.82 1.27
CA MET A 129 17.37 15.57 2.54
C MET A 129 17.71 14.69 3.76
N GLY A 130 18.14 13.45 3.55
CA GLY A 130 18.41 12.48 4.62
C GLY A 130 19.40 13.00 5.67
N SER A 131 20.43 13.74 5.28
CA SER A 131 21.40 14.32 6.21
C SER A 131 20.77 15.36 7.17
N VAL A 132 19.87 16.19 6.67
CA VAL A 132 19.11 17.17 7.48
C VAL A 132 18.10 16.47 8.38
N LEU A 133 17.34 15.51 7.82
CA LEU A 133 16.34 14.76 8.56
C LEU A 133 16.95 13.92 9.68
N ASN A 134 18.16 13.41 9.47
CA ASN A 134 18.88 12.65 10.51
C ASN A 134 19.24 13.51 11.73
N ILE A 135 19.53 14.80 11.54
CA ILE A 135 19.73 15.73 12.67
C ILE A 135 18.46 15.79 13.52
N TRP A 136 17.31 16.01 12.87
CA TRP A 136 16.02 16.07 13.56
C TRP A 136 15.63 14.75 14.20
N HIS A 137 15.94 13.62 13.54
CA HIS A 137 15.74 12.27 14.09
C HIS A 137 16.51 12.10 15.40
N ASN A 138 17.81 12.42 15.42
CA ASN A 138 18.63 12.29 16.62
C ASN A 138 18.15 13.16 17.80
N TYR A 139 17.66 14.36 17.52
CA TYR A 139 17.07 15.22 18.56
C TYR A 139 15.75 14.68 19.07
N ARG A 140 14.92 14.08 18.22
CA ARG A 140 13.67 13.41 18.62
C ARG A 140 13.96 12.20 19.50
N GLU A 141 14.87 11.31 19.08
CA GLU A 141 15.30 10.15 19.87
C GLU A 141 15.82 10.56 21.26
N ALA A 142 16.64 11.61 21.32
CA ALA A 142 17.12 12.14 22.58
C ALA A 142 15.98 12.69 23.47
N ALA A 143 14.96 13.30 22.85
CA ALA A 143 13.79 13.81 23.56
C ALA A 143 12.90 12.66 24.11
N GLU A 144 12.68 11.62 23.32
CA GLU A 144 11.91 10.45 23.71
C GLU A 144 12.58 9.66 24.86
N ALA A 145 13.93 9.72 24.95
CA ALA A 145 14.70 9.11 26.03
C ALA A 145 14.68 9.91 27.33
N THR A 146 14.15 11.14 27.35
CA THR A 146 14.09 12.01 28.53
C THR A 146 12.70 11.94 29.17
N GLU A 147 12.64 11.88 30.52
CA GLU A 147 11.37 11.83 31.26
C GLU A 147 10.68 13.19 31.40
N THR A 148 11.37 14.28 31.05
CA THR A 148 10.87 15.65 31.24
C THR A 148 11.00 16.52 29.99
N ASP A 149 9.95 17.26 29.65
CA ASP A 149 9.94 18.23 28.55
C ASP A 149 10.96 19.36 28.69
N ALA A 150 11.42 19.62 29.92
CA ALA A 150 12.38 20.69 30.21
C ALA A 150 13.78 20.44 29.62
N ASP A 151 14.12 19.18 29.36
CA ASP A 151 15.42 18.78 28.82
C ASP A 151 15.41 18.63 27.28
N ASN A 152 14.25 18.76 26.66
CA ASN A 152 14.08 18.64 25.21
C ASN A 152 14.71 19.85 24.51
N LYS A 153 15.66 19.56 23.62
CA LYS A 153 16.35 20.58 22.81
C LYS A 153 15.97 20.42 21.34
N LEU A 154 15.84 21.54 20.65
CA LEU A 154 15.71 21.57 19.21
C LEU A 154 17.09 21.81 18.56
N PRO A 155 17.33 21.24 17.36
CA PRO A 155 18.54 21.58 16.61
C PRO A 155 18.55 23.06 16.28
N SER A 156 19.75 23.70 16.32
CA SER A 156 19.86 25.08 15.90
C SER A 156 19.58 25.22 14.40
N MET A 157 19.07 26.38 14.00
CA MET A 157 18.84 26.68 12.58
C MET A 157 20.13 26.59 11.76
N ASP A 158 21.27 27.03 12.32
CA ASP A 158 22.56 26.92 11.65
C ASP A 158 22.92 25.44 11.34
N LEU A 159 22.67 24.53 12.26
CA LEU A 159 22.92 23.13 12.08
C LEU A 159 22.04 22.50 10.98
N SER A 160 20.78 22.93 10.91
CA SER A 160 19.85 22.49 9.86
C SER A 160 20.17 23.07 8.48
N LEU A 161 20.72 24.31 8.41
CA LEU A 161 21.02 24.99 7.16
C LEU A 161 22.34 24.52 6.51
N ILE A 162 23.31 24.02 7.31
CA ILE A 162 24.61 23.55 6.80
C ILE A 162 24.46 22.38 5.83
N HIS A 163 23.37 21.62 5.92
CA HIS A 163 23.15 20.38 5.16
C HIS A 163 22.12 20.53 4.01
N ILE A 164 21.59 21.71 3.79
CA ILE A 164 20.74 22.05 2.65
C ILE A 164 21.59 22.58 1.51
#